data_ac74855436793d29677858d454fd041b
#
_entry.id   ac74855436793d29677858d454fd041b
#
_cell.length_a   1.000
_cell.length_b   1.000
_cell.length_c   1.000
_cell.angle_alpha   90.00
_cell.angle_beta   90.00
_cell.angle_gamma   90.00
#
_symmetry.space_group_name_H-M   'P 1'
#
loop_
_entity.id
_entity.type
_entity.pdbx_description
1 polymer ?
#
loop_
_entity_poly.entity_id
_entity_poly.type
_entity_poly.pdbx_seq_one_letter_code
_entity_poly.pdbx_strand_id
1 'polypeptide(L)'
;MENRVTEQSSAYDNLQEMSIHDILTGINHEDSLVPAAVAKVIPVMEQLVGRIVERMKQGGRMFYIGAGTSGRLGVTDASELPPTYGVPFDLVIGLIAGGDGALRKAVERAEDDLEGAWRDLAPFHPTAKDTLIGIAASGTTPYVVGGLREARKQGLLTGAITCNPSSAVAREAEYALEAVVGPEFVTGSTRMKAGTAQKLMLNMISTSVMIKLGRVEGNRMVNMQITNTK
;
A
#
# COMPACT_ATOMS: atom_id res chain seq x y z
N MET A 1 -25.14 5.68 1.52
CA MET A 1 -23.75 6.00 1.11
C MET A 1 -22.90 5.84 2.36
N GLU A 2 -21.91 4.95 2.34
CA GLU A 2 -20.96 4.85 3.46
C GLU A 2 -20.26 6.21 3.60
N ASN A 3 -20.24 6.72 4.82
CA ASN A 3 -19.65 8.04 5.12
C ASN A 3 -18.12 7.91 5.11
N ARG A 4 -17.51 7.92 3.91
CA ARG A 4 -16.06 7.78 3.74
C ARG A 4 -15.34 9.01 4.26
N VAL A 5 -14.46 8.83 5.23
CA VAL A 5 -13.69 9.91 5.85
C VAL A 5 -12.81 10.64 4.83
N THR A 6 -12.25 9.91 3.86
CA THR A 6 -11.42 10.48 2.78
C THR A 6 -12.20 11.38 1.83
N GLU A 7 -13.53 11.29 1.79
CA GLU A 7 -14.41 12.10 0.93
C GLU A 7 -15.08 13.27 1.70
N GLN A 8 -14.83 13.37 3.00
CA GLN A 8 -15.33 14.48 3.80
C GLN A 8 -14.70 15.80 3.36
N SER A 9 -15.45 16.89 3.53
CA SER A 9 -14.96 18.23 3.21
C SER A 9 -13.69 18.56 4.00
N SER A 10 -12.77 19.25 3.34
CA SER A 10 -11.59 19.84 3.96
C SER A 10 -11.99 20.74 5.14
N ALA A 11 -11.09 20.86 6.12
CA ALA A 11 -11.18 21.88 7.16
C ALA A 11 -10.78 23.29 6.67
N TYR A 12 -10.31 23.39 5.44
CA TYR A 12 -9.84 24.64 4.82
C TYR A 12 -10.78 25.05 3.70
N ASP A 13 -11.18 26.32 3.71
CA ASP A 13 -12.03 26.91 2.69
C ASP A 13 -11.28 27.96 1.88
N ASN A 14 -11.81 28.32 0.70
CA ASN A 14 -11.29 29.38 -0.17
C ASN A 14 -9.78 29.24 -0.47
N LEU A 15 -9.34 28.01 -0.73
CA LEU A 15 -7.93 27.68 -0.95
C LEU A 15 -7.26 28.55 -2.03
N GLN A 16 -8.01 28.97 -3.05
CA GLN A 16 -7.53 29.82 -4.13
C GLN A 16 -7.19 31.26 -3.67
N GLU A 17 -7.70 31.69 -2.51
CA GLU A 17 -7.45 33.00 -1.93
C GLU A 17 -6.32 32.97 -0.88
N MET A 18 -5.89 31.78 -0.47
CA MET A 18 -4.84 31.62 0.52
C MET A 18 -3.48 32.05 -0.04
N SER A 19 -2.65 32.63 0.83
CA SER A 19 -1.25 32.88 0.47
C SER A 19 -0.50 31.54 0.28
N ILE A 20 0.58 31.55 -0.52
CA ILE A 20 1.44 30.37 -0.70
C ILE A 20 1.95 29.86 0.66
N HIS A 21 2.30 30.78 1.57
CA HIS A 21 2.74 30.43 2.92
C HIS A 21 1.67 29.64 3.68
N ASP A 22 0.43 30.12 3.67
CA ASP A 22 -0.66 29.46 4.39
C ASP A 22 -1.01 28.09 3.78
N ILE A 23 -0.98 27.98 2.45
CA ILE A 23 -1.16 26.69 1.75
C ILE A 23 -0.10 25.69 2.20
N LEU A 24 1.19 26.06 2.14
CA LEU A 24 2.29 25.16 2.52
C LEU A 24 2.24 24.79 3.99
N THR A 25 1.95 25.76 4.87
CA THR A 25 1.82 25.53 6.31
C THR A 25 0.64 24.62 6.62
N GLY A 26 -0.51 24.84 5.98
CA GLY A 26 -1.71 24.01 6.13
C GLY A 26 -1.46 22.57 5.68
N ILE A 27 -0.85 22.35 4.50
CA ILE A 27 -0.49 21.02 4.02
C ILE A 27 0.47 20.34 5.00
N ASN A 28 1.52 21.03 5.45
CA ASN A 28 2.50 20.47 6.39
C ASN A 28 1.85 20.12 7.74
N HIS A 29 0.92 20.96 8.23
CA HIS A 29 0.15 20.67 9.44
C HIS A 29 -0.66 19.37 9.28
N GLU A 30 -1.41 19.21 8.20
CA GLU A 30 -2.18 18.00 7.92
C GLU A 30 -1.28 16.76 7.81
N ASP A 31 -0.16 16.86 7.13
CA ASP A 31 0.80 15.76 6.99
C ASP A 31 1.39 15.34 8.35
N SER A 32 1.54 16.27 9.28
CA SER A 32 2.06 15.97 10.63
C SER A 32 1.16 15.04 11.44
N LEU A 33 -0.12 14.89 11.08
CA LEU A 33 -1.09 14.01 11.75
C LEU A 33 -0.96 12.55 11.29
N VAL A 34 -0.35 12.30 10.14
CA VAL A 34 -0.29 10.98 9.52
C VAL A 34 0.45 9.94 10.37
N PRO A 35 1.65 10.22 10.94
CA PRO A 35 2.36 9.24 11.75
C PRO A 35 1.56 8.75 12.95
N ALA A 36 0.77 9.64 13.58
CA ALA A 36 -0.07 9.27 14.71
C ALA A 36 -1.24 8.36 14.31
N ALA A 37 -1.80 8.54 13.10
CA ALA A 37 -2.82 7.64 12.55
C ALA A 37 -2.23 6.27 12.23
N VAL A 38 -1.03 6.22 11.62
CA VAL A 38 -0.32 4.98 11.30
C VAL A 38 0.09 4.22 12.58
N ALA A 39 0.47 4.92 13.65
CA ALA A 39 0.82 4.28 14.92
C ALA A 39 -0.31 3.40 15.48
N LYS A 40 -1.58 3.76 15.24
CA LYS A 40 -2.74 3.01 15.73
C LYS A 40 -2.89 1.63 15.07
N VAL A 41 -2.35 1.43 13.90
CA VAL A 41 -2.45 0.15 13.16
C VAL A 41 -1.24 -0.76 13.36
N ILE A 42 -0.22 -0.31 14.10
CA ILE A 42 0.99 -1.12 14.38
C ILE A 42 0.65 -2.49 14.97
N PRO A 43 -0.28 -2.65 15.95
CA PRO A 43 -0.57 -3.97 16.51
C PRO A 43 -1.10 -4.99 15.49
N VAL A 44 -1.91 -4.55 14.52
CA VAL A 44 -2.41 -5.40 13.43
C VAL A 44 -1.29 -5.65 12.40
N MET A 45 -0.49 -4.62 12.11
CA MET A 45 0.66 -4.72 11.20
C MET A 45 1.70 -5.72 11.72
N GLU A 46 1.97 -5.74 13.01
CA GLU A 46 2.89 -6.70 13.65
C GLU A 46 2.46 -8.15 13.39
N GLN A 47 1.18 -8.45 13.56
CA GLN A 47 0.64 -9.78 13.28
C GLN A 47 0.77 -10.12 11.80
N LEU A 48 0.40 -9.22 10.90
CA LEU A 48 0.53 -9.42 9.46
C LEU A 48 1.99 -9.69 9.06
N VAL A 49 2.93 -8.85 9.51
CA VAL A 49 4.37 -8.99 9.23
C VAL A 49 4.90 -10.34 9.74
N GLY A 50 4.50 -10.77 10.94
CA GLY A 50 4.87 -12.07 11.47
C GLY A 50 4.46 -13.21 10.55
N ARG A 51 3.22 -13.18 10.07
CA ARG A 51 2.68 -14.19 9.13
C ARG A 51 3.35 -14.14 7.75
N ILE A 52 3.66 -12.95 7.25
CA ILE A 52 4.41 -12.80 5.99
C ILE A 52 5.78 -13.46 6.11
N VAL A 53 6.52 -13.15 7.18
CA VAL A 53 7.86 -13.72 7.42
C VAL A 53 7.82 -15.25 7.48
N GLU A 54 6.85 -15.83 8.17
CA GLU A 54 6.68 -17.29 8.24
C GLU A 54 6.50 -17.90 6.85
N ARG A 55 5.62 -17.31 6.01
CA ARG A 55 5.36 -17.79 4.65
C ARG A 55 6.55 -17.61 3.73
N MET A 56 7.22 -16.47 3.78
CA MET A 56 8.40 -16.21 2.95
C MET A 56 9.58 -17.13 3.30
N LYS A 57 9.76 -17.50 4.57
CA LYS A 57 10.73 -18.52 4.98
C LYS A 57 10.44 -19.91 4.39
N GLN A 58 9.19 -20.16 4.00
CA GLN A 58 8.76 -21.40 3.34
C GLN A 58 8.78 -21.30 1.80
N GLY A 59 9.36 -20.24 1.26
CA GLY A 59 9.45 -19.96 -0.18
C GLY A 59 8.25 -19.24 -0.77
N GLY A 60 7.41 -18.60 0.06
CA GLY A 60 6.34 -17.70 -0.38
C GLY A 60 6.88 -16.34 -0.81
N ARG A 61 6.04 -15.59 -1.52
CA ARG A 61 6.30 -14.24 -2.06
C ARG A 61 5.27 -13.25 -1.54
N MET A 62 5.54 -11.97 -1.72
CA MET A 62 4.60 -10.91 -1.37
C MET A 62 4.19 -10.14 -2.63
N PHE A 63 2.89 -9.89 -2.76
CA PHE A 63 2.32 -9.13 -3.86
C PHE A 63 1.59 -7.91 -3.32
N TYR A 64 1.77 -6.77 -3.99
CA TYR A 64 0.98 -5.56 -3.79
C TYR A 64 0.03 -5.38 -4.97
N ILE A 65 -1.22 -5.02 -4.70
CA ILE A 65 -2.18 -4.59 -5.72
C ILE A 65 -2.80 -3.26 -5.35
N GLY A 66 -3.01 -2.40 -6.34
CA GLY A 66 -3.63 -1.10 -6.13
C GLY A 66 -3.95 -0.40 -7.45
N ALA A 67 -4.70 0.70 -7.38
CA ALA A 67 -4.97 1.56 -8.52
C ALA A 67 -4.42 2.97 -8.27
N GLY A 68 -4.14 3.72 -9.33
CA GLY A 68 -3.69 5.10 -9.25
C GLY A 68 -2.48 5.28 -8.33
N THR A 69 -2.56 6.22 -7.38
CA THR A 69 -1.48 6.50 -6.41
C THR A 69 -1.15 5.27 -5.57
N SER A 70 -2.15 4.53 -5.11
CA SER A 70 -1.95 3.33 -4.27
C SER A 70 -1.15 2.25 -5.01
N GLY A 71 -1.48 2.00 -6.28
CA GLY A 71 -0.73 1.05 -7.13
C GLY A 71 0.70 1.51 -7.38
N ARG A 72 0.91 2.82 -7.67
CA ARG A 72 2.26 3.39 -7.85
C ARG A 72 3.12 3.23 -6.61
N LEU A 73 2.57 3.46 -5.43
CA LEU A 73 3.30 3.30 -4.16
C LEU A 73 3.70 1.83 -3.93
N GLY A 74 2.80 0.87 -4.22
CA GLY A 74 3.11 -0.56 -4.13
C GLY A 74 4.23 -0.98 -5.10
N VAL A 75 4.18 -0.51 -6.35
CA VAL A 75 5.25 -0.76 -7.34
C VAL A 75 6.56 -0.12 -6.91
N THR A 76 6.52 1.13 -6.40
CA THR A 76 7.71 1.83 -5.93
C THR A 76 8.37 1.06 -4.77
N ASP A 77 7.62 0.70 -3.74
CA ASP A 77 8.16 -0.04 -2.59
C ASP A 77 8.78 -1.38 -3.02
N ALA A 78 8.07 -2.16 -3.85
CA ALA A 78 8.56 -3.44 -4.36
C ALA A 78 9.85 -3.28 -5.19
N SER A 79 9.95 -2.25 -6.03
CA SER A 79 11.09 -2.02 -6.93
C SER A 79 12.39 -1.65 -6.20
N GLU A 80 12.29 -1.11 -4.98
CA GLU A 80 13.43 -0.70 -4.18
C GLU A 80 14.07 -1.86 -3.37
N LEU A 81 13.38 -3.00 -3.23
CA LEU A 81 13.89 -4.11 -2.41
C LEU A 81 15.08 -4.85 -3.04
N PRO A 82 15.11 -5.14 -4.35
CA PRO A 82 16.25 -5.78 -4.98
C PRO A 82 17.55 -4.98 -4.83
N PRO A 83 17.65 -3.69 -5.18
CA PRO A 83 18.88 -2.92 -5.02
C PRO A 83 19.27 -2.70 -3.55
N THR A 84 18.27 -2.62 -2.64
CA THR A 84 18.51 -2.34 -1.22
C THR A 84 18.95 -3.59 -0.45
N TYR A 85 18.30 -4.71 -0.67
CA TYR A 85 18.45 -5.93 0.14
C TYR A 85 19.03 -7.11 -0.64
N GLY A 86 19.35 -6.96 -1.92
CA GLY A 86 19.90 -8.03 -2.76
C GLY A 86 18.96 -9.22 -2.93
N VAL A 87 17.66 -8.98 -2.90
CA VAL A 87 16.64 -10.02 -3.10
C VAL A 87 16.27 -10.13 -4.59
N PRO A 88 15.76 -11.29 -5.04
CA PRO A 88 15.25 -11.43 -6.40
C PRO A 88 14.09 -10.46 -6.70
N PHE A 89 13.96 -10.05 -7.98
CA PHE A 89 12.89 -9.14 -8.44
C PHE A 89 11.48 -9.72 -8.30
N ASP A 90 11.38 -11.03 -8.22
CA ASP A 90 10.11 -11.77 -8.10
C ASP A 90 9.75 -12.13 -6.64
N LEU A 91 10.54 -11.69 -5.65
CA LEU A 91 10.26 -11.93 -4.25
C LEU A 91 9.12 -11.04 -3.72
N VAL A 92 9.12 -9.77 -4.13
CA VAL A 92 8.04 -8.81 -3.84
C VAL A 92 7.66 -8.10 -5.13
N ILE A 93 6.39 -8.18 -5.49
CA ILE A 93 5.90 -7.72 -6.79
C ILE A 93 4.76 -6.73 -6.58
N GLY A 94 4.87 -5.54 -7.17
CA GLY A 94 3.81 -4.55 -7.22
C GLY A 94 3.04 -4.62 -8.54
N LEU A 95 1.72 -4.74 -8.46
CA LEU A 95 0.81 -4.71 -9.60
C LEU A 95 -0.10 -3.48 -9.50
N ILE A 96 -0.33 -2.83 -10.62
CA ILE A 96 -1.18 -1.65 -10.72
C ILE A 96 -2.31 -1.88 -11.72
N ALA A 97 -3.52 -1.52 -11.37
CA ALA A 97 -4.67 -1.56 -12.28
C ALA A 97 -4.36 -0.82 -13.59
N GLY A 98 -4.51 -1.51 -14.72
CA GLY A 98 -4.14 -1.01 -16.04
C GLY A 98 -2.69 -1.29 -16.47
N GLY A 99 -1.92 -2.05 -15.66
CA GLY A 99 -0.56 -2.47 -15.97
C GLY A 99 0.48 -1.34 -15.94
N ASP A 100 1.69 -1.60 -16.43
CA ASP A 100 2.83 -0.67 -16.34
C ASP A 100 2.57 0.70 -16.99
N GLY A 101 1.71 0.78 -17.99
CA GLY A 101 1.30 2.04 -18.60
C GLY A 101 0.65 3.01 -17.59
N ALA A 102 -0.07 2.46 -16.61
CA ALA A 102 -0.76 3.22 -15.57
C ALA A 102 0.19 3.89 -14.56
N LEU A 103 1.46 3.49 -14.52
CA LEU A 103 2.48 4.18 -13.72
C LEU A 103 2.64 5.65 -14.13
N ARG A 104 2.51 5.93 -15.41
CA ARG A 104 2.71 7.28 -15.99
C ARG A 104 1.41 7.97 -16.39
N LYS A 105 0.43 7.21 -16.90
CA LYS A 105 -0.86 7.74 -17.37
C LYS A 105 -1.98 6.91 -16.79
N ALA A 106 -3.00 7.56 -16.20
CA ALA A 106 -4.18 6.86 -15.73
C ALA A 106 -4.82 6.04 -16.87
N VAL A 107 -5.17 4.79 -16.59
CA VAL A 107 -5.94 3.94 -17.49
C VAL A 107 -7.36 3.94 -16.97
N GLU A 108 -8.25 4.58 -17.74
CA GLU A 108 -9.66 4.73 -17.35
C GLU A 108 -10.32 3.36 -17.15
N ARG A 109 -11.20 3.25 -16.14
CA ARG A 109 -11.98 2.06 -15.77
C ARG A 109 -11.17 0.84 -15.34
N ALA A 110 -9.84 0.87 -15.36
CA ALA A 110 -9.04 -0.28 -14.92
C ALA A 110 -9.26 -0.61 -13.43
N GLU A 111 -9.55 0.41 -12.61
CA GLU A 111 -9.84 0.24 -11.19
C GLU A 111 -11.23 -0.35 -10.89
N ASP A 112 -12.16 -0.29 -11.87
CA ASP A 112 -13.53 -0.79 -11.73
C ASP A 112 -13.65 -2.29 -12.01
N ASP A 113 -12.61 -2.93 -12.54
CA ASP A 113 -12.59 -4.34 -12.91
C ASP A 113 -12.34 -5.24 -11.70
N LEU A 114 -13.40 -5.89 -11.21
CA LEU A 114 -13.34 -6.82 -10.07
C LEU A 114 -12.44 -8.05 -10.31
N GLU A 115 -12.28 -8.47 -11.55
CA GLU A 115 -11.48 -9.65 -11.91
C GLU A 115 -10.06 -9.28 -12.31
N GLY A 116 -9.80 -7.98 -12.54
CA GLY A 116 -8.56 -7.46 -13.07
C GLY A 116 -7.34 -7.87 -12.27
N ALA A 117 -7.38 -7.67 -10.95
CA ALA A 117 -6.24 -7.97 -10.09
C ALA A 117 -5.86 -9.45 -10.09
N TRP A 118 -6.84 -10.36 -10.10
CA TRP A 118 -6.55 -11.78 -10.16
C TRP A 118 -6.01 -12.19 -11.53
N ARG A 119 -6.53 -11.60 -12.59
CA ARG A 119 -6.01 -11.81 -13.96
C ARG A 119 -4.57 -11.33 -14.10
N ASP A 120 -4.21 -10.20 -13.47
CA ASP A 120 -2.84 -9.67 -13.47
C ASP A 120 -1.90 -10.51 -12.59
N LEU A 121 -2.42 -11.13 -11.52
CA LEU A 121 -1.67 -11.98 -10.60
C LEU A 121 -1.45 -13.41 -11.13
N ALA A 122 -2.40 -13.95 -11.88
CA ALA A 122 -2.40 -15.35 -12.35
C ALA A 122 -1.11 -15.78 -13.10
N PRO A 123 -0.47 -14.93 -13.94
CA PRO A 123 0.78 -15.29 -14.61
C PRO A 123 1.95 -15.61 -13.67
N PHE A 124 1.89 -15.14 -12.43
CA PHE A 124 2.90 -15.43 -11.42
C PHE A 124 2.66 -16.77 -10.71
N HIS A 125 1.58 -17.50 -11.04
CA HIS A 125 1.22 -18.77 -10.42
C HIS A 125 1.21 -18.69 -8.88
N PRO A 126 0.37 -17.83 -8.28
CA PRO A 126 0.33 -17.64 -6.83
C PRO A 126 -0.07 -18.94 -6.11
N THR A 127 0.49 -19.15 -4.94
CA THR A 127 0.26 -20.33 -4.11
C THR A 127 -0.22 -19.94 -2.71
N ALA A 128 -0.69 -20.90 -1.93
CA ALA A 128 -1.08 -20.67 -0.53
C ALA A 128 0.08 -20.22 0.37
N LYS A 129 1.33 -20.25 -0.09
CA LYS A 129 2.47 -19.69 0.64
C LYS A 129 2.63 -18.20 0.41
N ASP A 130 2.03 -17.65 -0.64
CA ASP A 130 2.16 -16.25 -1.01
C ASP A 130 1.23 -15.35 -0.17
N THR A 131 1.55 -14.07 -0.16
CA THR A 131 0.76 -13.02 0.50
C THR A 131 0.32 -11.99 -0.53
N LEU A 132 -0.93 -11.55 -0.46
CA LEU A 132 -1.45 -10.43 -1.23
C LEU A 132 -1.83 -9.28 -0.31
N ILE A 133 -1.29 -8.09 -0.55
CA ILE A 133 -1.63 -6.84 0.15
C ILE A 133 -2.35 -5.92 -0.83
N GLY A 134 -3.61 -5.64 -0.56
CA GLY A 134 -4.44 -4.72 -1.32
C GLY A 134 -4.35 -3.30 -0.76
N ILE A 135 -4.12 -2.31 -1.63
CA ILE A 135 -3.89 -0.92 -1.26
C ILE A 135 -4.97 -0.05 -1.91
N ALA A 136 -5.83 0.56 -1.09
CA ALA A 136 -6.88 1.46 -1.56
C ALA A 136 -7.23 2.51 -0.48
N ALA A 137 -6.93 3.78 -0.71
CA ALA A 137 -7.20 4.85 0.25
C ALA A 137 -8.70 4.93 0.60
N SER A 138 -9.57 4.92 -0.40
CA SER A 138 -11.03 4.91 -0.22
C SER A 138 -11.56 3.62 0.41
N GLY A 139 -10.80 2.52 0.28
CA GLY A 139 -11.21 1.20 0.70
C GLY A 139 -12.33 0.56 -0.14
N THR A 140 -12.64 1.11 -1.33
CA THR A 140 -13.78 0.65 -2.16
C THR A 140 -13.39 0.24 -3.57
N THR A 141 -12.13 0.39 -3.97
CA THR A 141 -11.64 0.11 -5.34
C THR A 141 -11.95 -1.33 -5.75
N PRO A 142 -12.81 -1.56 -6.78
CA PRO A 142 -13.25 -2.90 -7.17
C PRO A 142 -12.10 -3.85 -7.53
N TYR A 143 -11.11 -3.37 -8.26
CA TYR A 143 -9.88 -4.12 -8.57
C TYR A 143 -9.24 -4.73 -7.31
N VAL A 144 -9.13 -3.96 -6.22
CA VAL A 144 -8.52 -4.41 -4.96
C VAL A 144 -9.45 -5.36 -4.20
N VAL A 145 -10.76 -5.02 -4.15
CA VAL A 145 -11.78 -5.87 -3.50
C VAL A 145 -11.81 -7.26 -4.13
N GLY A 146 -11.87 -7.31 -5.47
CA GLY A 146 -11.91 -8.58 -6.21
C GLY A 146 -10.62 -9.39 -6.05
N GLY A 147 -9.47 -8.73 -6.12
CA GLY A 147 -8.18 -9.37 -5.93
C GLY A 147 -8.01 -10.03 -4.56
N LEU A 148 -8.35 -9.31 -3.48
CA LEU A 148 -8.29 -9.85 -2.12
C LEU A 148 -9.27 -11.00 -1.91
N ARG A 149 -10.51 -10.85 -2.41
CA ARG A 149 -11.54 -11.89 -2.34
C ARG A 149 -11.07 -13.19 -2.97
N GLU A 150 -10.53 -13.12 -4.18
CA GLU A 150 -10.07 -14.30 -4.89
C GLU A 150 -8.80 -14.89 -4.24
N ALA A 151 -7.83 -14.06 -3.86
CA ALA A 151 -6.63 -14.50 -3.15
C ALA A 151 -6.97 -15.30 -1.87
N ARG A 152 -7.94 -14.81 -1.10
CA ARG A 152 -8.41 -15.50 0.11
C ARG A 152 -9.02 -16.85 -0.20
N LYS A 153 -9.83 -16.98 -1.27
CA LYS A 153 -10.37 -18.28 -1.71
C LYS A 153 -9.27 -19.27 -2.10
N GLN A 154 -8.18 -18.77 -2.69
CA GLN A 154 -7.02 -19.58 -3.08
C GLN A 154 -6.04 -19.85 -1.93
N GLY A 155 -6.35 -19.41 -0.70
CA GLY A 155 -5.56 -19.67 0.50
C GLY A 155 -4.35 -18.77 0.69
N LEU A 156 -4.20 -17.70 -0.08
CA LEU A 156 -3.16 -16.71 0.16
C LEU A 156 -3.42 -15.99 1.48
N LEU A 157 -2.36 -15.54 2.15
CA LEU A 157 -2.50 -14.57 3.24
C LEU A 157 -2.92 -13.24 2.65
N THR A 158 -3.90 -12.56 3.27
CA THR A 158 -4.40 -11.31 2.75
C THR A 158 -4.26 -10.17 3.75
N GLY A 159 -3.68 -9.05 3.29
CA GLY A 159 -3.60 -7.79 4.01
C GLY A 159 -4.30 -6.68 3.24
N ALA A 160 -4.84 -5.69 3.95
CA ALA A 160 -5.42 -4.49 3.34
C ALA A 160 -4.82 -3.23 3.95
N ILE A 161 -4.52 -2.24 3.12
CA ILE A 161 -4.11 -0.90 3.52
C ILE A 161 -5.18 0.09 3.04
N THR A 162 -5.88 0.74 3.98
CA THR A 162 -6.96 1.69 3.69
C THR A 162 -6.94 2.87 4.66
N CYS A 163 -7.57 3.99 4.28
CA CYS A 163 -7.74 5.16 5.13
C CYS A 163 -9.19 5.38 5.56
N ASN A 164 -10.05 4.40 5.33
CA ASN A 164 -11.44 4.40 5.78
C ASN A 164 -11.75 3.16 6.63
N PRO A 165 -12.43 3.33 7.78
CA PRO A 165 -12.77 2.20 8.65
C PRO A 165 -13.87 1.34 8.02
N SER A 166 -13.84 0.04 8.33
CA SER A 166 -14.86 -0.94 7.94
C SER A 166 -15.17 -0.96 6.42
N SER A 167 -14.17 -0.65 5.61
CA SER A 167 -14.31 -0.54 4.17
C SER A 167 -14.50 -1.91 3.48
N ALA A 168 -14.95 -1.91 2.22
CA ALA A 168 -15.10 -3.13 1.44
C ALA A 168 -13.77 -3.90 1.32
N VAL A 169 -12.66 -3.18 1.08
CA VAL A 169 -11.31 -3.76 1.01
C VAL A 169 -10.90 -4.38 2.34
N ALA A 170 -11.19 -3.71 3.48
CA ALA A 170 -10.89 -4.22 4.81
C ALA A 170 -11.63 -5.53 5.12
N ARG A 171 -12.88 -5.65 4.70
CA ARG A 171 -13.70 -6.87 4.91
C ARG A 171 -13.21 -8.10 4.15
N GLU A 172 -12.53 -7.90 3.02
CA GLU A 172 -12.00 -9.02 2.21
C GLU A 172 -10.63 -9.51 2.70
N ALA A 173 -9.92 -8.76 3.54
CA ALA A 173 -8.61 -9.13 4.05
C ALA A 173 -8.68 -9.81 5.43
N GLU A 174 -7.72 -10.67 5.74
CA GLU A 174 -7.53 -11.25 7.07
C GLU A 174 -6.98 -10.19 8.05
N TYR A 175 -6.12 -9.30 7.56
CA TYR A 175 -5.50 -8.22 8.33
C TYR A 175 -5.77 -6.88 7.65
N ALA A 176 -6.57 -6.02 8.29
CA ALA A 176 -6.89 -4.69 7.76
C ALA A 176 -6.14 -3.60 8.52
N LEU A 177 -5.30 -2.86 7.82
CA LEU A 177 -4.58 -1.69 8.33
C LEU A 177 -5.38 -0.44 7.96
N GLU A 178 -6.26 -0.01 8.88
CA GLU A 178 -7.20 1.09 8.69
C GLU A 178 -6.64 2.38 9.29
N ALA A 179 -5.68 3.02 8.59
CA ALA A 179 -5.06 4.26 9.05
C ALA A 179 -5.94 5.47 8.70
N VAL A 180 -6.86 5.82 9.57
CA VAL A 180 -7.80 6.93 9.37
C VAL A 180 -7.08 8.27 9.58
N VAL A 181 -6.75 8.97 8.49
CA VAL A 181 -5.99 10.23 8.48
C VAL A 181 -6.87 11.49 8.45
N GLY A 182 -8.19 11.34 8.43
CA GLY A 182 -9.12 12.46 8.28
C GLY A 182 -9.28 12.96 6.84
N PRO A 183 -10.06 14.04 6.64
CA PRO A 183 -10.23 14.68 5.33
C PRO A 183 -8.91 15.24 4.81
N GLU A 184 -8.73 15.27 3.50
CA GLU A 184 -7.53 15.84 2.86
C GLU A 184 -7.55 17.38 2.88
N PHE A 185 -6.39 18.01 2.77
CA PHE A 185 -6.27 19.47 2.62
C PHE A 185 -7.04 19.98 1.39
N VAL A 186 -6.98 19.25 0.28
CA VAL A 186 -7.88 19.43 -0.87
C VAL A 186 -8.87 18.26 -0.84
N THR A 187 -10.15 18.55 -0.64
CA THR A 187 -11.22 17.56 -0.50
C THR A 187 -11.11 16.44 -1.54
N GLY A 188 -11.09 15.19 -1.09
CA GLY A 188 -11.05 13.99 -1.93
C GLY A 188 -9.68 13.70 -2.58
N SER A 189 -8.65 14.54 -2.37
CA SER A 189 -7.32 14.35 -2.99
C SER A 189 -6.47 13.34 -2.22
N THR A 190 -6.85 12.07 -2.24
CA THR A 190 -6.25 10.97 -1.46
C THR A 190 -4.79 10.63 -1.82
N ARG A 191 -4.21 11.30 -2.83
CA ARG A 191 -2.77 11.24 -3.10
C ARG A 191 -1.92 11.95 -2.03
N MET A 192 -2.55 12.76 -1.13
CA MET A 192 -1.91 13.56 -0.08
C MET A 192 -1.72 12.73 1.20
N LYS A 193 -2.45 13.02 2.29
CA LYS A 193 -2.30 12.31 3.59
C LYS A 193 -2.49 10.80 3.48
N ALA A 194 -3.53 10.36 2.77
CA ALA A 194 -3.77 8.95 2.58
C ALA A 194 -2.60 8.27 1.83
N GLY A 195 -2.07 8.91 0.78
CA GLY A 195 -0.87 8.43 0.09
C GLY A 195 0.35 8.38 1.01
N THR A 196 0.56 9.40 1.85
CA THR A 196 1.64 9.44 2.85
C THR A 196 1.50 8.28 3.86
N ALA A 197 0.30 8.04 4.38
CA ALA A 197 0.03 6.92 5.27
C ALA A 197 0.32 5.56 4.62
N GLN A 198 -0.11 5.36 3.37
CA GLN A 198 0.17 4.15 2.62
C GLN A 198 1.67 3.93 2.43
N LYS A 199 2.42 4.97 2.06
CA LYS A 199 3.89 4.91 1.92
C LYS A 199 4.55 4.51 3.23
N LEU A 200 4.16 5.09 4.35
CA LEU A 200 4.70 4.73 5.66
C LEU A 200 4.44 3.27 5.99
N MET A 201 3.21 2.79 5.82
CA MET A 201 2.85 1.39 6.10
C MET A 201 3.56 0.41 5.19
N LEU A 202 3.70 0.69 3.89
CA LEU A 202 4.45 -0.15 2.95
C LEU A 202 5.91 -0.28 3.38
N ASN A 203 6.59 0.83 3.66
CA ASN A 203 7.98 0.80 4.13
C ASN A 203 8.13 0.06 5.47
N MET A 204 7.19 0.21 6.41
CA MET A 204 7.22 -0.51 7.69
C MET A 204 7.09 -2.02 7.47
N ILE A 205 6.18 -2.46 6.60
CA ILE A 205 5.98 -3.87 6.28
C ILE A 205 7.22 -4.44 5.58
N SER A 206 7.60 -3.87 4.44
CA SER A 206 8.68 -4.41 3.62
C SER A 206 10.02 -4.42 4.35
N THR A 207 10.38 -3.32 5.02
CA THR A 207 11.62 -3.23 5.80
C THR A 207 11.64 -4.22 6.95
N SER A 208 10.54 -4.34 7.71
CA SER A 208 10.45 -5.30 8.82
C SER A 208 10.58 -6.74 8.33
N VAL A 209 9.94 -7.07 7.22
CA VAL A 209 10.06 -8.39 6.57
C VAL A 209 11.51 -8.66 6.17
N MET A 210 12.18 -7.73 5.49
CA MET A 210 13.58 -7.89 5.06
C MET A 210 14.52 -8.05 6.24
N ILE A 211 14.34 -7.30 7.33
CA ILE A 211 15.10 -7.46 8.57
C ILE A 211 14.92 -8.88 9.14
N LYS A 212 13.68 -9.37 9.23
CA LYS A 212 13.36 -10.71 9.77
C LYS A 212 13.79 -11.86 8.86
N LEU A 213 14.04 -11.58 7.59
CA LEU A 213 14.64 -12.52 6.63
C LEU A 213 16.20 -12.46 6.63
N GLY A 214 16.80 -11.70 7.54
CA GLY A 214 18.27 -11.64 7.70
C GLY A 214 18.98 -10.79 6.65
N ARG A 215 18.29 -9.79 6.07
CA ARG A 215 18.88 -8.89 5.07
C ARG A 215 19.56 -7.66 5.68
N VAL A 216 19.55 -7.55 6.99
CA VAL A 216 20.16 -6.47 7.77
C VAL A 216 20.92 -7.08 8.94
N GLU A 217 22.16 -6.62 9.17
CA GLU A 217 22.99 -6.96 10.33
C GLU A 217 23.30 -5.69 11.13
N GLY A 218 23.00 -5.71 12.43
CA GLY A 218 23.01 -4.50 13.24
C GLY A 218 22.00 -3.48 12.71
N ASN A 219 22.49 -2.42 12.10
CA ASN A 219 21.67 -1.39 11.44
C ASN A 219 22.07 -1.17 9.97
N ARG A 220 22.76 -2.13 9.35
CA ARG A 220 23.32 -2.01 8.00
C ARG A 220 22.77 -3.10 7.07
N MET A 221 22.47 -2.71 5.83
CA MET A 221 22.15 -3.63 4.76
C MET A 221 23.38 -4.47 4.41
N VAL A 222 23.28 -5.80 4.42
CA VAL A 222 24.42 -6.72 4.20
C VAL A 222 24.51 -7.22 2.76
N ASN A 223 23.46 -7.08 1.96
CA ASN A 223 23.39 -7.60 0.60
C ASN A 223 23.09 -6.52 -0.45
N MET A 224 23.38 -5.26 -0.15
CA MET A 224 23.14 -4.15 -1.06
C MET A 224 23.93 -4.37 -2.37
N GLN A 225 23.25 -4.32 -3.49
CA GLN A 225 23.91 -4.38 -4.80
C GLN A 225 24.58 -3.04 -5.08
N ILE A 226 25.90 -3.06 -5.27
CA ILE A 226 26.64 -1.88 -5.72
C ILE A 226 26.39 -1.72 -7.21
N THR A 227 25.30 -1.02 -7.55
CA THR A 227 24.92 -0.77 -8.94
C THR A 227 25.46 0.56 -9.48
N ASN A 228 26.01 1.40 -8.61
CA ASN A 228 26.56 2.72 -8.93
C ASN A 228 27.88 2.97 -8.21
N THR A 229 28.78 3.67 -8.87
CA THR A 229 30.05 4.21 -8.30
C THR A 229 29.75 5.38 -7.35
N LYS A 230 29.09 5.12 -6.23
CA LYS A 230 29.01 6.10 -5.13
C LYS A 230 29.89 5.69 -3.99
#